data_8266bed8e34ad225ca3bdbdd4d3a8211
#
_entry.id   8266bed8e34ad225ca3bdbdd4d3a8211
#
_cell.length_a   1.000
_cell.length_b   1.000
_cell.length_c   1.000
_cell.angle_alpha   90.00
_cell.angle_beta   90.00
_cell.angle_gamma   90.00
#
_symmetry.space_group_name_H-M   'P 1'
#
loop_
_entity.id
_entity.type
_entity.pdbx_description
1 polymer ?
#
loop_
_entity_poly.entity_id
_entity_poly.type
_entity_poly.pdbx_seq_one_letter_code
_entity_poly.pdbx_strand_id
1 'polypeptide(L)'
;MEERIRSTHSSLAVFVGCCAMSFIGFALITNTSGLYFDAISRDLHVGRAKVSLTVSIRLICSAISMAAFSRFSHRIRLRPTLIGCIGICAVGFLLCSRAYALWQFYLAFAVMGLAYVIPITLMPPILLAAWFPTHFGTVLGITGCLSGLGGAIFNPLISHVIASYGWRSAYLLTGAMLMVLLLPCSYLLKPYPHGKLDTASAPNAKPAHDTRTKSGHLIGMLRSPAFLLLSAAMILLQIVSGINQHIPAYGISIGLTLTQAAWVVTARMIGASVGKLAIGSTLDRVRPQFAITLFAAIGTTGWFSLLFGANMEVAITASFLAGIGQCLLMIALPWRAYAAYSREMIMPARCPSSTPPAS
;
A
#
# COMPACT_ATOMS: atom_id res chain seq x y z
N MET A 1 12.89 26.17 -23.13
CA MET A 1 13.86 25.14 -22.66
C MET A 1 13.90 25.06 -21.15
N GLU A 2 13.94 26.18 -20.44
CA GLU A 2 13.92 26.22 -18.96
C GLU A 2 12.64 25.63 -18.33
N GLU A 3 11.48 25.88 -18.89
CA GLU A 3 10.20 25.35 -18.39
C GLU A 3 10.12 23.83 -18.49
N ARG A 4 10.70 23.26 -19.54
CA ARG A 4 10.79 21.79 -19.74
C ARG A 4 11.77 21.15 -18.75
N ILE A 5 12.90 21.80 -18.47
CA ILE A 5 13.89 21.34 -17.47
C ILE A 5 13.27 21.43 -16.07
N ARG A 6 12.55 22.51 -15.75
CA ARG A 6 11.91 22.73 -14.46
C ARG A 6 10.78 21.73 -14.20
N SER A 7 10.05 21.31 -15.24
CA SER A 7 9.03 20.27 -15.15
C SER A 7 9.65 18.88 -14.91
N THR A 8 10.76 18.56 -15.58
CA THR A 8 11.47 17.28 -15.41
C THR A 8 12.06 17.12 -14.01
N HIS A 9 12.67 18.20 -13.46
CA HIS A 9 13.17 18.18 -12.07
C HIS A 9 12.03 18.02 -11.05
N SER A 10 10.87 18.59 -11.31
CA SER A 10 9.71 18.48 -10.43
C SER A 10 9.10 17.08 -10.46
N SER A 11 9.00 16.43 -11.61
CA SER A 11 8.49 15.07 -11.74
C SER A 11 9.43 14.05 -11.08
N LEU A 12 10.74 14.20 -11.25
CA LEU A 12 11.74 13.36 -10.59
C LEU A 12 11.67 13.51 -9.06
N ALA A 13 11.55 14.72 -8.54
CA ALA A 13 11.42 14.97 -7.10
C ALA A 13 10.17 14.30 -6.52
N VAL A 14 9.05 14.38 -7.21
CA VAL A 14 7.80 13.70 -6.80
C VAL A 14 7.97 12.18 -6.83
N PHE A 15 8.60 11.63 -7.87
CA PHE A 15 8.87 10.21 -7.96
C PHE A 15 9.74 9.72 -6.79
N VAL A 16 10.86 10.39 -6.53
CA VAL A 16 11.75 10.08 -5.39
C VAL A 16 11.01 10.19 -4.06
N GLY A 17 10.17 11.21 -3.88
CA GLY A 17 9.33 11.34 -2.68
C GLY A 17 8.36 10.18 -2.51
N CYS A 18 7.67 9.75 -3.57
CA CYS A 18 6.78 8.57 -3.53
C CYS A 18 7.56 7.27 -3.24
N CYS A 19 8.75 7.13 -3.82
CA CYS A 19 9.65 6.01 -3.54
C CYS A 19 10.07 5.98 -2.07
N ALA A 20 10.43 7.12 -1.47
CA ALA A 20 10.78 7.23 -0.06
C ALA A 20 9.58 6.90 0.86
N MET A 21 8.36 7.36 0.52
CA MET A 21 7.15 7.00 1.25
C MET A 21 6.91 5.49 1.27
N SER A 22 7.12 4.81 0.15
CA SER A 22 6.97 3.36 0.06
C SER A 22 8.12 2.63 0.76
N PHE A 23 9.36 3.03 0.54
CA PHE A 23 10.55 2.36 1.07
C PHE A 23 10.66 2.48 2.59
N ILE A 24 10.50 3.70 3.13
CA ILE A 24 10.65 3.97 4.56
C ILE A 24 9.30 3.80 5.27
N GLY A 25 8.28 4.52 4.80
CA GLY A 25 7.00 4.62 5.49
C GLY A 25 6.22 3.31 5.51
N PHE A 26 6.04 2.67 4.35
CA PHE A 26 5.31 1.40 4.29
C PHE A 26 6.08 0.28 5.01
N ALA A 27 7.39 0.23 4.86
CA ALA A 27 8.22 -0.77 5.50
C ALA A 27 8.17 -0.66 7.03
N LEU A 28 8.45 0.51 7.59
CA LEU A 28 8.50 0.72 9.04
C LEU A 28 7.11 0.64 9.70
N ILE A 29 6.05 1.13 9.06
CA ILE A 29 4.72 1.16 9.69
C ILE A 29 3.97 -0.16 9.49
N THR A 30 4.15 -0.84 8.34
CA THR A 30 3.34 -2.00 7.98
C THR A 30 4.10 -3.31 8.06
N ASN A 31 5.30 -3.40 7.44
CA ASN A 31 6.02 -4.65 7.33
C ASN A 31 6.67 -5.11 8.65
N THR A 32 7.09 -4.17 9.51
CA THR A 32 7.75 -4.49 10.78
C THR A 32 6.76 -4.79 11.92
N SER A 33 5.46 -4.50 11.75
CA SER A 33 4.46 -4.58 12.83
C SER A 33 4.41 -5.94 13.54
N GLY A 34 4.55 -7.04 12.80
CA GLY A 34 4.50 -8.39 13.34
C GLY A 34 5.67 -8.77 14.25
N LEU A 35 6.82 -8.07 14.13
CA LEU A 35 8.03 -8.36 14.93
C LEU A 35 7.86 -8.01 16.41
N TYR A 36 6.98 -7.05 16.70
CA TYR A 36 6.76 -6.56 18.06
C TYR A 36 5.83 -7.45 18.89
N PHE A 37 5.00 -8.28 18.25
CA PHE A 37 3.92 -8.99 18.94
C PHE A 37 4.39 -9.90 20.07
N ASP A 38 5.42 -10.69 19.83
CA ASP A 38 5.94 -11.64 20.82
C ASP A 38 6.66 -10.93 21.96
N ALA A 39 7.43 -9.88 21.66
CA ALA A 39 8.15 -9.11 22.66
C ALA A 39 7.19 -8.37 23.61
N ILE A 40 6.15 -7.74 23.07
CA ILE A 40 5.11 -7.04 23.87
C ILE A 40 4.26 -8.04 24.65
N SER A 41 3.89 -9.16 24.03
CA SER A 41 3.09 -10.22 24.65
C SER A 41 3.77 -10.76 25.92
N ARG A 42 5.09 -10.99 25.86
CA ARG A 42 5.88 -11.46 26.99
C ARG A 42 6.03 -10.41 28.09
N ASP A 43 6.33 -9.16 27.71
CA ASP A 43 6.60 -8.07 28.66
C ASP A 43 5.34 -7.64 29.43
N LEU A 44 4.18 -7.59 28.75
CA LEU A 44 2.91 -7.20 29.34
C LEU A 44 2.09 -8.39 29.87
N HIS A 45 2.60 -9.62 29.80
CA HIS A 45 1.91 -10.85 30.19
C HIS A 45 0.50 -11.00 29.59
N VAL A 46 0.33 -10.59 28.32
CA VAL A 46 -0.94 -10.65 27.58
C VAL A 46 -0.84 -11.61 26.39
N GLY A 47 -1.97 -12.19 26.00
CA GLY A 47 -1.99 -13.10 24.85
C GLY A 47 -1.61 -12.36 23.56
N ARG A 48 -0.84 -13.02 22.67
CA ARG A 48 -0.41 -12.51 21.35
C ARG A 48 -1.58 -12.00 20.50
N ALA A 49 -2.75 -12.68 20.58
CA ALA A 49 -3.96 -12.25 19.86
C ALA A 49 -4.42 -10.85 20.27
N LYS A 50 -4.31 -10.50 21.56
CA LYS A 50 -4.65 -9.16 22.06
C LYS A 50 -3.68 -8.09 21.52
N VAL A 51 -2.40 -8.44 21.38
CA VAL A 51 -1.41 -7.52 20.80
C VAL A 51 -1.65 -7.35 19.30
N SER A 52 -1.92 -8.42 18.56
CA SER A 52 -2.19 -8.34 17.12
C SER A 52 -3.44 -7.52 16.77
N LEU A 53 -4.39 -7.39 17.72
CA LEU A 53 -5.59 -6.54 17.57
C LEU A 53 -5.24 -5.06 17.31
N THR A 54 -4.07 -4.59 17.74
CA THR A 54 -3.56 -3.25 17.44
C THR A 54 -3.52 -2.98 15.93
N VAL A 55 -3.06 -3.96 15.13
CA VAL A 55 -3.02 -3.86 13.67
C VAL A 55 -4.43 -3.83 13.08
N SER A 56 -5.35 -4.64 13.61
CA SER A 56 -6.75 -4.63 13.17
C SER A 56 -7.41 -3.27 13.44
N ILE A 57 -7.20 -2.68 14.62
CA ILE A 57 -7.68 -1.32 14.95
C ILE A 57 -7.10 -0.30 13.98
N ARG A 58 -5.80 -0.36 13.70
CA ARG A 58 -5.16 0.52 12.71
C ARG A 58 -5.80 0.39 11.33
N LEU A 59 -6.09 -0.83 10.87
CA LEU A 59 -6.70 -1.07 9.56
C LEU A 59 -8.14 -0.54 9.49
N ILE A 60 -8.94 -0.71 10.54
CA ILE A 60 -10.30 -0.16 10.62
C ILE A 60 -10.26 1.37 10.58
N CYS A 61 -9.40 2.00 11.39
CA CYS A 61 -9.24 3.44 11.40
C CYS A 61 -8.73 3.97 10.05
N SER A 62 -7.85 3.24 9.37
CA SER A 62 -7.39 3.63 8.03
C SER A 62 -8.50 3.54 6.98
N ALA A 63 -9.39 2.56 7.05
CA ALA A 63 -10.55 2.49 6.18
C ALA A 63 -11.51 3.68 6.38
N ILE A 64 -11.74 4.08 7.63
CA ILE A 64 -12.50 5.29 7.97
C ILE A 64 -11.82 6.54 7.39
N SER A 65 -10.50 6.66 7.56
CA SER A 65 -9.73 7.78 7.00
C SER A 65 -9.78 7.84 5.47
N MET A 66 -9.71 6.69 4.78
CA MET A 66 -9.87 6.61 3.32
C MET A 66 -11.24 7.11 2.87
N ALA A 67 -12.30 6.68 3.54
CA ALA A 67 -13.66 7.13 3.24
C ALA A 67 -13.84 8.64 3.49
N ALA A 68 -13.29 9.14 4.59
CA ALA A 68 -13.31 10.57 4.92
C ALA A 68 -12.49 11.40 3.92
N PHE A 69 -11.31 10.91 3.51
CA PHE A 69 -10.44 11.59 2.57
C PHE A 69 -11.16 11.89 1.24
N SER A 70 -11.92 10.94 0.70
CA SER A 70 -12.67 11.14 -0.56
C SER A 70 -13.63 12.33 -0.49
N ARG A 71 -14.17 12.63 0.70
CA ARG A 71 -15.12 13.73 0.92
C ARG A 71 -14.44 15.09 1.12
N PHE A 72 -13.24 15.10 1.70
CA PHE A 72 -12.53 16.33 2.07
C PHE A 72 -11.32 16.65 1.19
N SER A 73 -10.98 15.78 0.22
CA SER A 73 -9.77 15.88 -0.61
C SER A 73 -9.59 17.25 -1.29
N HIS A 74 -10.69 17.90 -1.73
CA HIS A 74 -10.66 19.21 -2.38
C HIS A 74 -10.27 20.39 -1.47
N ARG A 75 -10.32 20.21 -0.13
CA ARG A 75 -9.93 21.22 0.87
C ARG A 75 -8.52 20.98 1.43
N ILE A 76 -7.93 19.83 1.13
CA ILE A 76 -6.68 19.39 1.76
C ILE A 76 -5.49 20.00 1.01
N ARG A 77 -4.63 20.70 1.73
CA ARG A 77 -3.33 21.15 1.24
C ARG A 77 -2.33 20.01 1.36
N LEU A 78 -1.74 19.57 0.23
CA LEU A 78 -0.89 18.38 0.17
C LEU A 78 0.21 18.35 1.23
N ARG A 79 1.11 19.35 1.22
CA ARG A 79 2.29 19.37 2.08
C ARG A 79 1.99 19.36 3.59
N PRO A 80 1.18 20.30 4.13
CA PRO A 80 0.94 20.32 5.57
C PRO A 80 0.21 19.05 6.04
N THR A 81 -0.65 18.47 5.21
CA THR A 81 -1.32 17.21 5.53
C THR A 81 -0.32 16.04 5.58
N LEU A 82 0.60 15.94 4.62
CA LEU A 82 1.61 14.89 4.64
C LEU A 82 2.54 15.01 5.85
N ILE A 83 3.03 16.22 6.14
CA ILE A 83 3.88 16.49 7.29
C ILE A 83 3.14 16.16 8.59
N GLY A 84 1.90 16.62 8.73
CA GLY A 84 1.07 16.33 9.90
C GLY A 84 0.81 14.85 10.10
N CYS A 85 0.44 14.13 9.04
CA CYS A 85 0.19 12.68 9.09
C CYS A 85 1.44 11.87 9.44
N ILE A 86 2.59 12.20 8.85
CA ILE A 86 3.87 11.54 9.17
C ILE A 86 4.28 11.86 10.60
N GLY A 87 4.14 13.10 11.03
CA GLY A 87 4.40 13.53 12.41
C GLY A 87 3.54 12.78 13.42
N ILE A 88 2.23 12.62 13.16
CA ILE A 88 1.33 11.83 13.99
C ILE A 88 1.80 10.37 14.09
N CYS A 89 2.20 9.76 12.98
CA CYS A 89 2.72 8.39 13.01
C CYS A 89 4.01 8.28 13.81
N ALA A 90 4.96 9.20 13.63
CA ALA A 90 6.21 9.22 14.36
C ALA A 90 6.00 9.40 15.87
N VAL A 91 5.18 10.38 16.27
CA VAL A 91 4.79 10.60 17.67
C VAL A 91 4.06 9.37 18.23
N GLY A 92 3.18 8.74 17.45
CA GLY A 92 2.51 7.51 17.84
C GLY A 92 3.49 6.39 18.21
N PHE A 93 4.54 6.16 17.42
CA PHE A 93 5.59 5.19 17.75
C PHE A 93 6.41 5.61 18.98
N LEU A 94 6.72 6.90 19.14
CA LEU A 94 7.39 7.41 20.34
C LEU A 94 6.54 7.20 21.60
N LEU A 95 5.23 7.41 21.52
CA LEU A 95 4.31 7.11 22.62
C LEU A 95 4.24 5.61 22.92
N CYS A 96 4.19 4.75 21.88
CA CYS A 96 4.25 3.30 22.07
C CYS A 96 5.52 2.87 22.81
N SER A 97 6.67 3.53 22.61
CA SER A 97 7.91 3.21 23.33
C SER A 97 7.81 3.41 24.84
N ARG A 98 6.90 4.27 25.30
CA ARG A 98 6.63 4.60 26.71
C ARG A 98 5.38 3.90 27.26
N ALA A 99 4.75 3.02 26.48
CA ALA A 99 3.51 2.37 26.89
C ALA A 99 3.76 1.28 27.93
N TYR A 100 2.86 1.23 28.93
CA TYR A 100 2.87 0.25 30.03
C TYR A 100 1.60 -0.60 30.04
N ALA A 101 0.57 -0.24 29.28
CA ALA A 101 -0.70 -0.94 29.22
C ALA A 101 -1.17 -1.11 27.78
N LEU A 102 -1.88 -2.20 27.51
CA LEU A 102 -2.33 -2.57 26.16
C LEU A 102 -3.27 -1.54 25.51
N TRP A 103 -4.14 -0.89 26.30
CA TRP A 103 -5.06 0.13 25.80
C TRP A 103 -4.34 1.35 25.19
N GLN A 104 -3.13 1.69 25.68
CA GLN A 104 -2.31 2.77 25.14
C GLN A 104 -1.86 2.46 23.71
N PHE A 105 -1.52 1.20 23.42
CA PHE A 105 -1.23 0.73 22.07
C PHE A 105 -2.47 0.83 21.17
N TYR A 106 -3.65 0.44 21.67
CA TYR A 106 -4.88 0.53 20.90
C TYR A 106 -5.16 1.97 20.48
N LEU A 107 -5.03 2.92 21.41
CA LEU A 107 -5.23 4.35 21.13
C LEU A 107 -4.18 4.88 20.15
N ALA A 108 -2.90 4.59 20.37
CA ALA A 108 -1.83 5.04 19.48
C ALA A 108 -1.99 4.48 18.07
N PHE A 109 -2.31 3.19 17.92
CA PHE A 109 -2.54 2.55 16.63
C PHE A 109 -3.83 3.02 15.95
N ALA A 110 -4.87 3.37 16.70
CA ALA A 110 -6.07 4.00 16.14
C ALA A 110 -5.76 5.37 15.52
N VAL A 111 -5.05 6.24 16.24
CA VAL A 111 -4.65 7.57 15.76
C VAL A 111 -3.67 7.45 14.57
N MET A 112 -2.67 6.56 14.67
CA MET A 112 -1.77 6.27 13.55
C MET A 112 -2.53 5.73 12.33
N GLY A 113 -3.58 4.91 12.53
CA GLY A 113 -4.42 4.38 11.46
C GLY A 113 -5.11 5.47 10.65
N LEU A 114 -5.62 6.50 11.33
CA LEU A 114 -6.23 7.65 10.66
C LEU A 114 -5.22 8.46 9.83
N ALA A 115 -3.97 8.50 10.26
CA ALA A 115 -2.95 9.34 9.65
C ALA A 115 -2.17 8.64 8.52
N TYR A 116 -1.69 7.40 8.73
CA TYR A 116 -0.69 6.77 7.84
C TYR A 116 -1.19 6.49 6.43
N VAL A 117 -2.48 6.24 6.26
CA VAL A 117 -3.05 5.81 4.98
C VAL A 117 -2.93 6.89 3.90
N ILE A 118 -3.02 8.16 4.29
CA ILE A 118 -2.95 9.29 3.36
C ILE A 118 -1.56 9.39 2.70
N PRO A 119 -0.44 9.56 3.43
CA PRO A 119 0.87 9.72 2.82
C PRO A 119 1.41 8.45 2.18
N ILE A 120 1.08 7.28 2.70
CA ILE A 120 1.76 6.03 2.34
C ILE A 120 0.98 5.21 1.33
N THR A 121 -0.36 5.21 1.42
CA THR A 121 -1.21 4.36 0.57
C THR A 121 -1.93 5.15 -0.52
N LEU A 122 -2.48 6.33 -0.18
CA LEU A 122 -3.31 7.10 -1.12
C LEU A 122 -2.49 8.04 -2.02
N MET A 123 -1.54 8.78 -1.44
CA MET A 123 -0.83 9.82 -2.19
C MET A 123 0.10 9.29 -3.28
N PRO A 124 0.90 8.23 -3.09
CA PRO A 124 1.78 7.76 -4.14
C PRO A 124 1.06 7.43 -5.45
N PRO A 125 0.02 6.57 -5.51
CA PRO A 125 -0.66 6.29 -6.77
C PRO A 125 -1.35 7.53 -7.38
N ILE A 126 -1.91 8.43 -6.57
CA ILE A 126 -2.57 9.64 -7.06
C ILE A 126 -1.54 10.59 -7.71
N LEU A 127 -0.42 10.84 -7.05
CA LEU A 127 0.63 11.70 -7.58
C LEU A 127 1.30 11.09 -8.81
N LEU A 128 1.59 9.78 -8.77
CA LEU A 128 2.21 9.10 -9.91
C LEU A 128 1.29 9.07 -11.13
N ALA A 129 -0.02 8.87 -10.97
CA ALA A 129 -0.98 8.96 -12.07
C ALA A 129 -1.02 10.36 -12.68
N ALA A 130 -0.92 11.41 -11.85
CA ALA A 130 -0.94 12.79 -12.32
C ALA A 130 0.35 13.21 -13.05
N TRP A 131 1.52 12.76 -12.58
CA TRP A 131 2.82 13.15 -13.13
C TRP A 131 3.34 12.22 -14.23
N PHE A 132 2.92 10.95 -14.26
CA PHE A 132 3.40 9.91 -15.19
C PHE A 132 2.25 9.14 -15.87
N PRO A 133 1.36 9.79 -16.62
CA PRO A 133 0.17 9.13 -17.18
C PRO A 133 0.50 8.05 -18.21
N THR A 134 1.60 8.19 -18.97
CA THR A 134 2.00 7.24 -20.03
C THR A 134 2.68 5.98 -19.52
N HIS A 135 3.35 6.05 -18.36
CA HIS A 135 4.11 4.94 -17.76
C HIS A 135 3.66 4.65 -16.32
N PHE A 136 2.39 4.87 -16.04
CA PHE A 136 1.83 4.75 -14.69
C PHE A 136 2.07 3.38 -14.06
N GLY A 137 1.86 2.29 -14.82
CA GLY A 137 2.06 0.92 -14.33
C GLY A 137 3.50 0.65 -13.89
N THR A 138 4.46 1.01 -14.74
CA THR A 138 5.90 0.84 -14.46
C THR A 138 6.33 1.66 -13.25
N VAL A 139 5.95 2.94 -13.18
CA VAL A 139 6.35 3.84 -12.10
C VAL A 139 5.72 3.40 -10.77
N LEU A 140 4.47 2.98 -10.79
CA LEU A 140 3.78 2.41 -9.63
C LEU A 140 4.42 1.09 -9.21
N GLY A 141 4.84 0.26 -10.16
CA GLY A 141 5.55 -0.99 -9.94
C GLY A 141 6.89 -0.80 -9.22
N ILE A 142 7.69 0.17 -9.68
CA ILE A 142 8.98 0.53 -9.05
C ILE A 142 8.74 1.02 -7.61
N THR A 143 7.80 1.95 -7.43
CA THR A 143 7.46 2.48 -6.11
C THR A 143 6.95 1.38 -5.17
N GLY A 144 6.11 0.47 -5.69
CA GLY A 144 5.63 -0.68 -4.94
C GLY A 144 6.73 -1.70 -4.60
N CYS A 145 7.69 -1.94 -5.50
CA CYS A 145 8.86 -2.79 -5.28
C CYS A 145 9.67 -2.32 -4.07
N LEU A 146 9.89 -1.01 -3.97
CA LEU A 146 10.64 -0.41 -2.88
C LEU A 146 10.02 -0.66 -1.50
N SER A 147 8.70 -0.84 -1.41
CA SER A 147 8.04 -1.19 -0.14
C SER A 147 8.46 -2.57 0.39
N GLY A 148 8.71 -3.52 -0.50
CA GLY A 148 9.21 -4.85 -0.14
C GLY A 148 10.70 -4.84 0.18
N LEU A 149 11.51 -4.12 -0.63
CA LEU A 149 12.94 -3.93 -0.35
C LEU A 149 13.16 -3.21 0.99
N GLY A 150 12.36 -2.19 1.30
CA GLY A 150 12.37 -1.56 2.61
C GLY A 150 12.10 -2.57 3.73
N GLY A 151 11.08 -3.43 3.58
CA GLY A 151 10.81 -4.50 4.53
C GLY A 151 11.98 -5.48 4.68
N ALA A 152 12.63 -5.86 3.59
CA ALA A 152 13.78 -6.77 3.61
C ALA A 152 14.98 -6.19 4.38
N ILE A 153 15.15 -4.86 4.38
CA ILE A 153 16.24 -4.16 5.09
C ILE A 153 15.84 -3.84 6.53
N PHE A 154 14.65 -3.26 6.73
CA PHE A 154 14.25 -2.79 8.07
C PHE A 154 13.81 -3.93 9.00
N ASN A 155 13.28 -5.05 8.50
CA ASN A 155 12.90 -6.17 9.35
C ASN A 155 14.09 -6.77 10.13
N PRO A 156 15.23 -7.12 9.51
CA PRO A 156 16.40 -7.58 10.24
C PRO A 156 16.94 -6.54 11.23
N LEU A 157 16.96 -5.26 10.82
CA LEU A 157 17.43 -4.17 11.66
C LEU A 157 16.56 -4.03 12.93
N ILE A 158 15.25 -3.95 12.77
CA ILE A 158 14.31 -3.81 13.89
C ILE A 158 14.31 -5.07 14.75
N SER A 159 14.37 -6.26 14.15
CA SER A 159 14.47 -7.52 14.89
C SER A 159 15.73 -7.59 15.76
N HIS A 160 16.87 -7.14 15.23
CA HIS A 160 18.11 -7.06 15.98
C HIS A 160 17.99 -6.08 17.17
N VAL A 161 17.40 -4.91 16.95
CA VAL A 161 17.21 -3.93 18.03
C VAL A 161 16.23 -4.45 19.09
N ILE A 162 15.16 -5.18 18.70
CA ILE A 162 14.23 -5.80 19.64
C ILE A 162 14.98 -6.86 20.50
N ALA A 163 15.82 -7.66 19.87
CA ALA A 163 16.57 -8.72 20.57
C ALA A 163 17.62 -8.16 21.53
N SER A 164 18.33 -7.08 21.16
CA SER A 164 19.45 -6.52 21.92
C SER A 164 19.04 -5.46 22.94
N TYR A 165 18.04 -4.62 22.60
CA TYR A 165 17.67 -3.42 23.37
C TYR A 165 16.19 -3.39 23.77
N GLY A 166 15.43 -4.41 23.38
CA GLY A 166 14.01 -4.54 23.67
C GLY A 166 13.11 -3.73 22.71
N TRP A 167 11.82 -4.04 22.75
CA TRP A 167 10.81 -3.49 21.86
C TRP A 167 10.58 -1.97 22.05
N ARG A 168 10.82 -1.44 23.26
CA ARG A 168 10.70 -0.01 23.56
C ARG A 168 11.72 0.81 22.74
N SER A 169 12.97 0.37 22.73
CA SER A 169 14.03 0.99 21.95
C SER A 169 13.79 0.88 20.44
N ALA A 170 13.22 -0.23 19.99
CA ALA A 170 12.85 -0.42 18.60
C ALA A 170 11.72 0.52 18.16
N TYR A 171 10.71 0.76 18.98
CA TYR A 171 9.68 1.77 18.68
C TYR A 171 10.24 3.18 18.68
N LEU A 172 11.14 3.51 19.61
CA LEU A 172 11.82 4.82 19.63
C LEU A 172 12.64 5.03 18.35
N LEU A 173 13.40 4.01 17.93
CA LEU A 173 14.15 4.05 16.67
C LEU A 173 13.21 4.22 15.46
N THR A 174 12.11 3.47 15.40
CA THR A 174 11.13 3.57 14.31
C THR A 174 10.53 4.96 14.23
N GLY A 175 10.13 5.56 15.35
CA GLY A 175 9.60 6.92 15.41
C GLY A 175 10.65 7.96 14.98
N ALA A 176 11.90 7.82 15.44
CA ALA A 176 13.00 8.69 15.05
C ALA A 176 13.31 8.59 13.55
N MET A 177 13.34 7.38 12.99
CA MET A 177 13.55 7.18 11.54
C MET A 177 12.43 7.80 10.70
N LEU A 178 11.19 7.73 11.12
CA LEU A 178 10.08 8.42 10.44
C LEU A 178 10.25 9.93 10.47
N MET A 179 10.67 10.49 11.61
CA MET A 179 10.93 11.93 11.72
C MET A 179 12.11 12.39 10.87
N VAL A 180 13.24 11.70 10.99
CA VAL A 180 14.51 12.16 10.38
C VAL A 180 14.58 11.85 8.90
N LEU A 181 14.05 10.69 8.45
CA LEU A 181 14.17 10.25 7.06
C LEU A 181 12.93 10.59 6.23
N LEU A 182 11.73 10.30 6.75
CA LEU A 182 10.51 10.41 5.96
C LEU A 182 9.92 11.82 5.95
N LEU A 183 10.01 12.54 7.06
CA LEU A 183 9.44 13.88 7.15
C LEU A 183 10.11 14.86 6.17
N PRO A 184 11.46 14.90 6.02
CA PRO A 184 12.09 15.73 4.97
C PRO A 184 11.69 15.32 3.56
N CYS A 185 11.51 14.03 3.29
CA CYS A 185 11.07 13.54 1.97
C CYS A 185 9.67 14.05 1.59
N SER A 186 8.83 14.41 2.56
CA SER A 186 7.53 15.02 2.28
C SER A 186 7.62 16.37 1.57
N TYR A 187 8.72 17.09 1.73
CA TYR A 187 8.97 18.37 1.03
C TYR A 187 9.25 18.17 -0.47
N LEU A 188 9.73 16.98 -0.88
CA LEU A 188 9.94 16.65 -2.29
C LEU A 188 8.61 16.49 -3.04
N LEU A 189 7.53 16.17 -2.34
CA LEU A 189 6.22 15.98 -2.94
C LEU A 189 5.62 17.34 -3.29
N LYS A 190 5.47 17.60 -4.60
CA LYS A 190 4.85 18.82 -5.12
C LYS A 190 3.43 18.52 -5.57
N PRO A 191 2.47 19.41 -5.29
CA PRO A 191 1.15 19.34 -5.91
C PRO A 191 1.30 19.50 -7.42
N TYR A 192 0.34 18.95 -8.17
CA TYR A 192 0.29 19.11 -9.61
C TYR A 192 0.27 20.61 -10.01
N PRO A 193 0.87 21.03 -11.14
CA PRO A 193 1.04 22.44 -11.52
C PRO A 193 -0.24 23.27 -11.60
N HIS A 194 -1.40 22.66 -11.70
CA HIS A 194 -2.70 23.33 -11.81
C HIS A 194 -3.43 23.57 -10.48
N GLY A 195 -2.75 23.46 -9.36
CA GLY A 195 -3.11 24.09 -8.08
C GLY A 195 -4.23 23.48 -7.24
N LYS A 196 -5.03 22.57 -7.74
CA LYS A 196 -6.04 21.85 -6.97
C LYS A 196 -5.86 20.35 -7.18
N LEU A 197 -5.81 19.62 -6.09
CA LEU A 197 -5.93 18.16 -6.08
C LEU A 197 -7.41 17.81 -6.36
N ASP A 198 -7.87 18.11 -7.56
CA ASP A 198 -9.15 17.60 -8.00
C ASP A 198 -8.96 16.10 -8.21
N THR A 199 -9.41 15.32 -7.24
CA THR A 199 -9.37 13.86 -7.22
C THR A 199 -10.14 13.21 -8.39
N ALA A 200 -10.58 14.01 -9.32
CA ALA A 200 -11.31 13.62 -10.51
C ALA A 200 -10.64 14.03 -11.83
N SER A 201 -9.49 14.71 -11.81
CA SER A 201 -8.96 15.29 -13.05
C SER A 201 -7.74 14.53 -13.55
N ALA A 202 -7.97 13.55 -14.41
CA ALA A 202 -7.05 13.30 -15.53
C ALA A 202 -6.99 14.57 -16.42
N PRO A 203 -5.87 14.82 -17.16
CA PRO A 203 -5.58 16.09 -17.83
C PRO A 203 -6.60 16.61 -18.84
N ASN A 204 -7.70 15.91 -19.09
CA ASN A 204 -8.74 16.28 -20.08
C ASN A 204 -10.18 16.15 -19.54
N ALA A 205 -10.40 16.07 -18.22
CA ALA A 205 -11.77 16.09 -17.70
C ALA A 205 -12.32 17.51 -17.77
N LYS A 206 -13.28 17.76 -18.67
CA LYS A 206 -14.12 18.96 -18.64
C LYS A 206 -14.76 19.09 -17.25
N PRO A 207 -14.84 20.29 -16.68
CA PRO A 207 -15.48 20.47 -15.38
C PRO A 207 -16.93 19.97 -15.46
N ALA A 208 -17.24 18.93 -14.70
CA ALA A 208 -18.61 18.47 -14.55
C ALA A 208 -19.38 19.56 -13.78
N HIS A 209 -20.03 20.42 -14.50
CA HIS A 209 -21.10 21.28 -14.00
C HIS A 209 -22.25 20.34 -13.64
N ASP A 210 -22.45 20.13 -12.40
CA ASP A 210 -23.69 19.86 -11.67
C ASP A 210 -23.48 18.90 -10.47
N THR A 211 -23.42 19.49 -9.28
CA THR A 211 -23.17 18.77 -8.02
C THR A 211 -24.45 18.19 -7.38
N ARG A 212 -25.57 18.15 -8.09
CA ARG A 212 -26.86 17.80 -7.47
C ARG A 212 -27.41 16.39 -7.69
N THR A 213 -26.75 15.55 -8.53
CA THR A 213 -27.27 14.20 -8.86
C THR A 213 -26.41 13.03 -8.37
N LYS A 214 -25.48 13.26 -7.41
CA LYS A 214 -24.43 12.26 -7.07
C LYS A 214 -24.87 11.11 -6.15
N SER A 215 -25.99 11.19 -5.44
CA SER A 215 -26.36 10.13 -4.50
C SER A 215 -26.90 8.87 -5.21
N GLY A 216 -27.68 9.02 -6.27
CA GLY A 216 -28.22 7.89 -7.05
C GLY A 216 -27.15 7.17 -7.87
N HIS A 217 -26.15 7.89 -8.38
CA HIS A 217 -25.09 7.31 -9.21
C HIS A 217 -24.10 6.47 -8.37
N LEU A 218 -23.81 6.87 -7.15
CA LEU A 218 -23.00 6.09 -6.20
C LEU A 218 -23.67 4.75 -5.83
N ILE A 219 -24.97 4.77 -5.56
CA ILE A 219 -25.73 3.53 -5.24
C ILE A 219 -25.77 2.60 -6.45
N GLY A 220 -25.94 3.13 -7.66
CA GLY A 220 -25.90 2.36 -8.90
C GLY A 220 -24.53 1.72 -9.14
N MET A 221 -23.43 2.45 -8.91
CA MET A 221 -22.08 1.94 -9.01
C MET A 221 -21.78 0.85 -7.97
N LEU A 222 -22.20 1.04 -6.71
CA LEU A 222 -22.06 0.06 -5.63
C LEU A 222 -22.83 -1.24 -5.91
N ARG A 223 -23.93 -1.17 -6.67
CA ARG A 223 -24.74 -2.34 -7.07
C ARG A 223 -24.28 -2.99 -8.37
N SER A 224 -23.33 -2.41 -9.08
CA SER A 224 -22.84 -3.00 -10.32
C SER A 224 -22.14 -4.34 -10.05
N PRO A 225 -22.40 -5.39 -10.83
CA PRO A 225 -21.78 -6.71 -10.61
C PRO A 225 -20.26 -6.65 -10.77
N ALA A 226 -19.75 -5.76 -11.62
CA ALA A 226 -18.32 -5.54 -11.79
C ALA A 226 -17.68 -4.97 -10.51
N PHE A 227 -18.33 -4.01 -9.85
CA PHE A 227 -17.84 -3.45 -8.59
C PHE A 227 -17.88 -4.49 -7.46
N LEU A 228 -18.96 -5.27 -7.36
CA LEU A 228 -19.10 -6.32 -6.34
C LEU A 228 -18.06 -7.42 -6.51
N LEU A 229 -17.82 -7.89 -7.73
CA LEU A 229 -16.78 -8.89 -8.02
C LEU A 229 -15.38 -8.37 -7.72
N LEU A 230 -15.09 -7.12 -8.11
CA LEU A 230 -13.80 -6.49 -7.81
C LEU A 230 -13.58 -6.33 -6.30
N SER A 231 -14.60 -5.89 -5.58
CA SER A 231 -14.56 -5.75 -4.12
C SER A 231 -14.39 -7.10 -3.43
N ALA A 232 -15.09 -8.13 -3.87
CA ALA A 232 -14.94 -9.49 -3.36
C ALA A 232 -13.52 -10.03 -3.59
N ALA A 233 -12.97 -9.84 -4.79
CA ALA A 233 -11.60 -10.23 -5.11
C ALA A 233 -10.58 -9.50 -4.22
N MET A 234 -10.78 -8.19 -3.96
CA MET A 234 -9.95 -7.41 -3.06
C MET A 234 -10.00 -7.93 -1.62
N ILE A 235 -11.19 -8.25 -1.12
CA ILE A 235 -11.38 -8.79 0.23
C ILE A 235 -10.66 -10.13 0.36
N LEU A 236 -10.83 -11.04 -0.60
CA LEU A 236 -10.17 -12.35 -0.60
C LEU A 236 -8.64 -12.20 -0.63
N LEU A 237 -8.09 -11.36 -1.50
CA LEU A 237 -6.65 -11.09 -1.56
C LEU A 237 -6.13 -10.48 -0.26
N GLN A 238 -6.93 -9.63 0.40
CA GLN A 238 -6.55 -9.02 1.68
C GLN A 238 -6.54 -10.05 2.82
N ILE A 239 -7.49 -10.99 2.82
CA ILE A 239 -7.52 -12.11 3.78
C ILE A 239 -6.25 -12.96 3.61
N VAL A 240 -5.92 -13.35 2.37
CA VAL A 240 -4.69 -14.10 2.07
C VAL A 240 -3.45 -13.30 2.49
N SER A 241 -3.45 -11.99 2.27
CA SER A 241 -2.37 -11.10 2.72
C SER A 241 -2.21 -11.08 4.24
N GLY A 242 -3.29 -11.25 5.00
CA GLY A 242 -3.27 -11.36 6.47
C GLY A 242 -2.47 -12.57 6.98
N ILE A 243 -2.47 -13.68 6.26
CA ILE A 243 -1.72 -14.90 6.60
C ILE A 243 -0.21 -14.63 6.66
N ASN A 244 0.28 -13.62 5.96
CA ASN A 244 1.69 -13.25 5.91
C ASN A 244 2.32 -13.00 7.28
N GLN A 245 1.56 -12.49 8.23
CA GLN A 245 2.05 -12.20 9.59
C GLN A 245 2.24 -13.48 10.42
N HIS A 246 1.71 -14.60 9.95
CA HIS A 246 1.82 -15.91 10.61
C HIS A 246 2.92 -16.80 10.03
N ILE A 247 3.54 -16.43 8.91
CA ILE A 247 4.64 -17.21 8.29
C ILE A 247 5.81 -17.48 9.25
N PRO A 248 6.28 -16.53 10.08
CA PRO A 248 7.34 -16.83 11.04
C PRO A 248 6.93 -17.93 12.05
N ALA A 249 5.70 -17.87 12.56
CA ALA A 249 5.17 -18.86 13.48
C ALA A 249 5.01 -20.24 12.82
N TYR A 250 4.57 -20.27 11.56
CA TYR A 250 4.51 -21.48 10.75
C TYR A 250 5.91 -22.10 10.57
N GLY A 251 6.91 -21.29 10.22
CA GLY A 251 8.30 -21.78 10.11
C GLY A 251 8.79 -22.48 11.39
N ILE A 252 8.50 -21.89 12.54
CA ILE A 252 8.84 -22.48 13.85
C ILE A 252 8.06 -23.79 14.09
N SER A 253 6.79 -23.85 13.70
CA SER A 253 5.96 -25.06 13.90
C SER A 253 6.41 -26.27 13.07
N ILE A 254 7.07 -26.05 11.94
CA ILE A 254 7.66 -27.10 11.09
C ILE A 254 9.13 -27.43 11.48
N GLY A 255 9.60 -26.91 12.63
CA GLY A 255 10.92 -27.22 13.17
C GLY A 255 12.06 -26.33 12.69
N LEU A 256 11.78 -25.23 11.97
CA LEU A 256 12.79 -24.26 11.58
C LEU A 256 13.24 -23.41 12.78
N THR A 257 14.52 -23.07 12.82
CA THR A 257 15.02 -22.07 13.76
C THR A 257 14.45 -20.68 13.44
N LEU A 258 14.45 -19.76 14.41
CA LEU A 258 13.99 -18.39 14.22
C LEU A 258 14.70 -17.69 13.04
N THR A 259 16.01 -17.95 12.90
CA THR A 259 16.80 -17.40 11.79
C THR A 259 16.36 -17.96 10.42
N GLN A 260 16.09 -19.26 10.35
CA GLN A 260 15.59 -19.91 9.13
C GLN A 260 14.17 -19.41 8.76
N ALA A 261 13.29 -19.26 9.75
CA ALA A 261 11.96 -18.67 9.55
C ALA A 261 12.06 -17.20 9.03
N ALA A 262 13.03 -16.43 9.51
CA ALA A 262 13.29 -15.08 9.02
C ALA A 262 13.71 -15.07 7.54
N TRP A 263 14.50 -16.06 7.09
CA TRP A 263 14.84 -16.18 5.65
C TRP A 263 13.62 -16.49 4.78
N VAL A 264 12.68 -17.30 5.25
CA VAL A 264 11.41 -17.56 4.55
C VAL A 264 10.61 -16.27 4.37
N VAL A 265 10.52 -15.42 5.40
CA VAL A 265 9.87 -14.10 5.30
C VAL A 265 10.60 -13.17 4.35
N THR A 266 11.94 -13.15 4.40
CA THR A 266 12.77 -12.32 3.51
C THR A 266 12.58 -12.74 2.05
N ALA A 267 12.59 -14.04 1.75
CA ALA A 267 12.35 -14.57 0.40
C ALA A 267 10.98 -14.11 -0.14
N ARG A 268 9.95 -14.11 0.71
CA ARG A 268 8.63 -13.63 0.35
C ARG A 268 8.60 -12.12 0.06
N MET A 269 9.31 -11.31 0.86
CA MET A 269 9.42 -9.86 0.64
C MET A 269 10.13 -9.54 -0.67
N ILE A 270 11.19 -10.29 -0.99
CA ILE A 270 11.89 -10.19 -2.28
C ILE A 270 10.95 -10.61 -3.42
N GLY A 271 10.24 -11.74 -3.28
CA GLY A 271 9.25 -12.18 -4.26
C GLY A 271 8.15 -11.13 -4.52
N ALA A 272 7.63 -10.51 -3.46
CA ALA A 272 6.65 -9.44 -3.57
C ALA A 272 7.22 -8.20 -4.29
N SER A 273 8.50 -7.87 -4.09
CA SER A 273 9.16 -6.76 -4.78
C SER A 273 9.33 -7.05 -6.26
N VAL A 274 9.84 -8.22 -6.61
CA VAL A 274 10.00 -8.70 -7.99
C VAL A 274 8.64 -8.76 -8.68
N GLY A 275 7.63 -9.32 -8.02
CA GLY A 275 6.27 -9.42 -8.53
C GLY A 275 5.66 -8.06 -8.87
N LYS A 276 5.82 -7.06 -8.00
CA LYS A 276 5.31 -5.70 -8.22
C LYS A 276 5.98 -5.00 -9.40
N LEU A 277 7.29 -5.19 -9.55
CA LEU A 277 8.02 -4.64 -10.68
C LEU A 277 7.62 -5.34 -11.99
N ALA A 278 7.56 -6.67 -11.97
CA ALA A 278 7.22 -7.48 -13.14
C ALA A 278 5.78 -7.22 -13.60
N ILE A 279 4.80 -7.19 -12.70
CA ILE A 279 3.41 -6.95 -13.09
C ILE A 279 3.20 -5.52 -13.60
N GLY A 280 3.87 -4.52 -13.00
CA GLY A 280 3.79 -3.13 -13.45
C GLY A 280 4.22 -2.98 -14.91
N SER A 281 5.37 -3.54 -15.28
CA SER A 281 5.88 -3.52 -16.65
C SER A 281 5.06 -4.40 -17.62
N THR A 282 4.49 -5.50 -17.12
CA THR A 282 3.67 -6.41 -17.93
C THR A 282 2.32 -5.79 -18.26
N LEU A 283 1.69 -5.10 -17.32
CA LEU A 283 0.40 -4.43 -17.54
C LEU A 283 0.46 -3.31 -18.59
N ASP A 284 1.63 -2.69 -18.78
CA ASP A 284 1.85 -1.66 -19.81
C ASP A 284 2.02 -2.27 -21.21
N ARG A 285 2.33 -3.58 -21.34
CA ARG A 285 2.67 -4.25 -22.61
C ARG A 285 1.69 -5.31 -23.05
N VAL A 286 1.00 -5.98 -22.13
CA VAL A 286 0.17 -7.17 -22.40
C VAL A 286 -1.27 -6.91 -21.93
N ARG A 287 -2.21 -7.70 -22.46
CA ARG A 287 -3.62 -7.65 -22.03
C ARG A 287 -3.73 -7.87 -20.51
N PRO A 288 -4.39 -6.98 -19.76
CA PRO A 288 -4.43 -7.04 -18.29
C PRO A 288 -4.96 -8.36 -17.72
N GLN A 289 -5.89 -8.98 -18.44
CA GLN A 289 -6.48 -10.27 -18.04
C GLN A 289 -5.42 -11.38 -17.98
N PHE A 290 -4.56 -11.47 -19.00
CA PHE A 290 -3.48 -12.45 -19.03
C PHE A 290 -2.46 -12.22 -17.91
N ALA A 291 -2.04 -10.97 -17.72
CA ALA A 291 -1.12 -10.63 -16.65
C ALA A 291 -1.68 -11.00 -15.27
N ILE A 292 -2.94 -10.61 -14.98
CA ILE A 292 -3.58 -10.91 -13.69
C ILE A 292 -3.67 -12.42 -13.47
N THR A 293 -4.11 -13.19 -14.48
CA THR A 293 -4.26 -14.65 -14.36
C THR A 293 -2.90 -15.33 -14.13
N LEU A 294 -1.86 -14.92 -14.85
CA LEU A 294 -0.51 -15.47 -14.71
C LEU A 294 0.04 -15.25 -13.28
N PHE A 295 -0.01 -14.02 -12.80
CA PHE A 295 0.50 -13.70 -11.45
C PHE A 295 -0.36 -14.31 -10.34
N ALA A 296 -1.67 -14.46 -10.56
CA ALA A 296 -2.55 -15.20 -9.65
C ALA A 296 -2.17 -16.68 -9.58
N ALA A 297 -1.94 -17.32 -10.72
CA ALA A 297 -1.52 -18.72 -10.78
C ALA A 297 -0.18 -18.94 -10.06
N ILE A 298 0.83 -18.09 -10.31
CA ILE A 298 2.12 -18.15 -9.63
C ILE A 298 1.96 -18.02 -8.12
N GLY A 299 1.18 -17.03 -7.66
CA GLY A 299 0.95 -16.82 -6.24
C GLY A 299 0.21 -17.98 -5.57
N THR A 300 -0.81 -18.52 -6.23
CA THR A 300 -1.58 -19.66 -5.74
C THR A 300 -0.71 -20.91 -5.63
N THR A 301 0.11 -21.20 -6.64
CA THR A 301 1.08 -22.30 -6.61
C THR A 301 2.04 -22.14 -5.43
N GLY A 302 2.54 -20.92 -5.17
CA GLY A 302 3.40 -20.65 -4.01
C GLY A 302 2.71 -20.96 -2.68
N TRP A 303 1.45 -20.55 -2.49
CA TRP A 303 0.69 -20.84 -1.27
C TRP A 303 0.41 -22.34 -1.09
N PHE A 304 0.05 -23.05 -2.17
CA PHE A 304 -0.13 -24.51 -2.11
C PHE A 304 1.17 -25.24 -1.80
N SER A 305 2.28 -24.82 -2.40
CA SER A 305 3.59 -25.42 -2.13
C SER A 305 4.02 -25.27 -0.67
N LEU A 306 3.61 -24.20 0.02
CA LEU A 306 3.87 -24.04 1.46
C LEU A 306 3.19 -25.12 2.31
N LEU A 307 2.05 -25.68 1.89
CA LEU A 307 1.38 -26.76 2.62
C LEU A 307 2.21 -28.07 2.63
N PHE A 308 3.07 -28.24 1.62
CA PHE A 308 3.95 -29.41 1.48
C PHE A 308 5.40 -29.11 1.90
N GLY A 309 5.65 -27.92 2.44
CA GLY A 309 6.98 -27.43 2.78
C GLY A 309 7.54 -28.04 4.06
N ALA A 310 7.94 -29.33 4.02
CA ALA A 310 8.65 -29.99 5.12
C ALA A 310 10.12 -29.53 5.26
N ASN A 311 10.70 -28.96 4.19
CA ASN A 311 12.11 -28.56 4.13
C ASN A 311 12.27 -27.05 3.95
N MET A 312 13.36 -26.49 4.49
CA MET A 312 13.69 -25.08 4.40
C MET A 312 13.71 -24.54 2.95
N GLU A 313 14.30 -25.30 2.02
CA GLU A 313 14.41 -24.90 0.60
C GLU A 313 13.03 -24.78 -0.07
N VAL A 314 12.13 -25.73 0.20
CA VAL A 314 10.75 -25.69 -0.30
C VAL A 314 9.99 -24.53 0.32
N ALA A 315 10.17 -24.28 1.62
CA ALA A 315 9.53 -23.14 2.28
C ALA A 315 10.00 -21.79 1.73
N ILE A 316 11.29 -21.64 1.42
CA ILE A 316 11.86 -20.43 0.82
C ILE A 316 11.32 -20.20 -0.60
N THR A 317 11.37 -21.23 -1.46
CA THR A 317 10.90 -21.12 -2.85
C THR A 317 9.39 -20.89 -2.93
N ALA A 318 8.63 -21.61 -2.15
CA ALA A 318 7.18 -21.45 -2.04
C ALA A 318 6.78 -20.06 -1.53
N SER A 319 7.46 -19.54 -0.50
CA SER A 319 7.24 -18.19 0.01
C SER A 319 7.62 -17.11 -1.01
N PHE A 320 8.68 -17.29 -1.78
CA PHE A 320 9.06 -16.40 -2.86
C PHE A 320 7.96 -16.32 -3.95
N LEU A 321 7.43 -17.47 -4.40
CA LEU A 321 6.33 -17.54 -5.37
C LEU A 321 5.04 -16.92 -4.82
N ALA A 322 4.70 -17.21 -3.56
CA ALA A 322 3.55 -16.59 -2.89
C ALA A 322 3.70 -15.06 -2.78
N GLY A 323 4.94 -14.59 -2.57
CA GLY A 323 5.28 -13.17 -2.61
C GLY A 323 4.99 -12.53 -3.95
N ILE A 324 5.36 -13.17 -5.06
CA ILE A 324 5.09 -12.69 -6.42
C ILE A 324 3.59 -12.46 -6.61
N GLY A 325 2.72 -13.37 -6.18
CA GLY A 325 1.27 -13.22 -6.27
C GLY A 325 0.70 -12.05 -5.49
N GLN A 326 1.37 -11.57 -4.45
CA GLN A 326 0.93 -10.42 -3.65
C GLN A 326 0.92 -9.09 -4.42
N CYS A 327 1.60 -9.01 -5.58
CA CYS A 327 1.61 -7.82 -6.42
C CYS A 327 0.22 -7.43 -6.95
N LEU A 328 -0.69 -8.40 -7.10
CA LEU A 328 -2.05 -8.18 -7.61
C LEU A 328 -2.82 -7.16 -6.79
N LEU A 329 -2.68 -7.19 -5.46
CA LEU A 329 -3.38 -6.30 -4.55
C LEU A 329 -2.97 -4.84 -4.73
N MET A 330 -1.66 -4.59 -4.91
CA MET A 330 -1.10 -3.24 -4.86
C MET A 330 -1.03 -2.54 -6.21
N ILE A 331 -0.98 -3.29 -7.31
CA ILE A 331 -0.68 -2.73 -8.63
C ILE A 331 -1.76 -3.03 -9.65
N ALA A 332 -2.20 -4.28 -9.79
CA ALA A 332 -3.12 -4.68 -10.85
C ALA A 332 -4.49 -4.01 -10.72
N LEU A 333 -4.98 -3.84 -9.49
CA LEU A 333 -6.30 -3.30 -9.23
C LEU A 333 -6.35 -1.77 -9.37
N PRO A 334 -5.42 -0.99 -8.80
CA PRO A 334 -5.32 0.45 -9.07
C PRO A 334 -5.13 0.75 -10.56
N TRP A 335 -4.29 -0.04 -11.27
CA TRP A 335 -4.08 0.10 -12.70
C TRP A 335 -5.38 -0.15 -13.49
N ARG A 336 -6.15 -1.17 -13.14
CA ARG A 336 -7.41 -1.50 -13.80
C ARG A 336 -8.49 -0.44 -13.57
N ALA A 337 -8.56 0.12 -12.37
CA ALA A 337 -9.43 1.23 -12.07
C ALA A 337 -9.07 2.48 -12.91
N TYR A 338 -7.78 2.77 -13.03
CA TYR A 338 -7.27 3.84 -13.88
C TYR A 338 -7.58 3.61 -15.36
N ALA A 339 -7.34 2.41 -15.88
CA ALA A 339 -7.59 2.05 -17.28
C ALA A 339 -9.09 2.05 -17.65
N ALA A 340 -9.97 1.66 -16.73
CA ALA A 340 -11.42 1.75 -16.92
C ALA A 340 -11.86 3.21 -17.01
N TYR A 341 -11.39 4.04 -16.09
CA TYR A 341 -11.67 5.46 -16.05
C TYR A 341 -11.17 6.21 -17.31
N SER A 342 -9.97 5.90 -17.79
CA SER A 342 -9.41 6.50 -19.00
C SER A 342 -10.18 6.10 -20.27
N ARG A 343 -10.73 4.88 -20.35
CA ARG A 343 -11.56 4.43 -21.49
C ARG A 343 -12.90 5.15 -21.56
N GLU A 344 -13.56 5.38 -20.43
CA GLU A 344 -14.83 6.12 -20.40
C GLU A 344 -14.66 7.59 -20.85
N MET A 345 -13.49 8.16 -20.64
CA MET A 345 -13.19 9.54 -21.10
C MET A 345 -12.80 9.62 -22.58
N ILE A 346 -12.25 8.57 -23.18
CA ILE A 346 -11.81 8.55 -24.59
C ILE A 346 -12.96 8.17 -25.54
N MET A 347 -14.01 7.50 -25.06
CA MET A 347 -15.22 7.25 -25.84
C MET A 347 -16.34 8.21 -25.39
N PRO A 348 -16.53 9.38 -26.05
CA PRO A 348 -17.77 10.10 -25.91
C PRO A 348 -18.90 9.19 -26.39
N ALA A 349 -20.01 9.17 -25.65
CA ALA A 349 -21.20 8.40 -25.96
C ALA A 349 -21.45 8.43 -27.48
N ARG A 350 -21.50 7.28 -28.13
CA ARG A 350 -22.00 7.16 -29.51
C ARG A 350 -23.36 7.83 -29.52
N CYS A 351 -23.50 8.93 -30.20
CA CYS A 351 -24.79 9.49 -30.52
C CYS A 351 -25.66 8.36 -31.06
N PRO A 352 -26.89 8.19 -30.56
CA PRO A 352 -27.83 7.32 -31.22
C PRO A 352 -27.98 7.82 -32.67
N SER A 353 -27.67 6.92 -33.60
CA SER A 353 -27.76 7.18 -35.03
C SER A 353 -29.11 7.83 -35.35
N SER A 354 -29.06 9.04 -35.87
CA SER A 354 -30.18 9.71 -36.52
C SER A 354 -30.74 8.74 -37.58
N THR A 355 -31.90 8.23 -37.36
CA THR A 355 -32.72 7.61 -38.40
C THR A 355 -32.92 8.63 -39.52
N PRO A 356 -32.65 8.33 -40.80
CA PRO A 356 -32.98 9.22 -41.89
C PRO A 356 -34.50 9.38 -41.99
N PRO A 357 -35.02 10.58 -42.35
CA PRO A 357 -36.47 10.74 -42.56
C PRO A 357 -36.93 9.90 -43.73
N ALA A 358 -37.96 9.12 -43.49
CA ALA A 358 -38.70 8.44 -44.57
C ALA A 358 -39.29 9.46 -45.51
N SER A 359 -38.90 9.38 -46.78
CA SER A 359 -39.56 10.01 -47.92
C SER A 359 -40.66 9.14 -48.47
#